data_b009489b337bd5c43b613160457d230c
#
_entry.id   b009489b337bd5c43b613160457d230c
#
_cell.length_a   1.000
_cell.length_b   1.000
_cell.length_c   1.000
_cell.angle_alpha   90.00
_cell.angle_beta   90.00
_cell.angle_gamma   90.00
#
_symmetry.space_group_name_H-M   'P 1'
#
loop_
_entity.id
_entity.type
_entity.pdbx_description
1 polymer ?
#
loop_
_entity_poly.entity_id
_entity_poly.type
_entity_poly.pdbx_seq_one_letter_code
_entity_poly.pdbx_strand_id
1 'polypeptide(L)'
;MNDGAADRGSLVNDEGVVLFGDILRLVNTIGDRASRVMREATGLTGTEFEVLLRLARHPENRTTNARLAQELSVDSGGLTRLVARMETEGLLARHPHPDDRRAMLLEPTDRGREQLTRALEAHVPQVTADLLEPLTRVERLILRELVSKVLAGAAGGSQQAASGSCTAQAAHPDSPHAKETNGDTP
;
A
#
# COMPACT_ATOMS: atom_id res chain seq x y z
N MET A 1 5.07 -11.01 43.20
CA MET A 1 5.57 -11.04 41.82
C MET A 1 4.56 -11.69 40.90
N ASN A 2 3.44 -11.02 40.60
CA ASN A 2 2.42 -11.55 39.71
C ASN A 2 1.64 -10.43 38.96
N ASP A 3 2.25 -9.26 38.78
CA ASP A 3 1.60 -8.09 38.17
C ASP A 3 1.63 -8.11 36.62
N GLY A 4 2.54 -8.86 36.03
CA GLY A 4 2.71 -8.89 34.57
C GLY A 4 1.78 -9.82 33.79
N ALA A 5 0.99 -10.68 34.47
CA ALA A 5 0.08 -11.61 33.81
C ALA A 5 -1.33 -11.02 33.63
N ALA A 6 -1.78 -10.20 34.61
CA ALA A 6 -3.07 -9.52 34.55
C ALA A 6 -3.07 -8.41 33.46
N ASP A 7 -1.97 -7.69 33.30
CA ASP A 7 -1.79 -6.63 32.30
C ASP A 7 -1.81 -7.19 30.86
N ARG A 8 -1.14 -8.31 30.59
CA ARG A 8 -1.14 -8.98 29.27
C ARG A 8 -2.52 -9.47 28.86
N GLY A 9 -3.31 -9.99 29.79
CA GLY A 9 -4.68 -10.45 29.50
C GLY A 9 -5.63 -9.29 29.12
N SER A 10 -5.42 -8.11 29.69
CA SER A 10 -6.16 -6.88 29.34
C SER A 10 -5.82 -6.39 27.94
N LEU A 11 -4.53 -6.35 27.57
CA LEU A 11 -4.09 -5.90 26.25
C LEU A 11 -4.53 -6.81 25.10
N VAL A 12 -4.56 -8.13 25.31
CA VAL A 12 -5.01 -9.08 24.28
C VAL A 12 -6.50 -8.92 23.96
N ASN A 13 -7.30 -8.48 24.94
CA ASN A 13 -8.74 -8.24 24.79
C ASN A 13 -9.08 -6.75 24.58
N ASP A 14 -8.08 -5.91 24.32
CA ASP A 14 -8.31 -4.51 23.96
C ASP A 14 -9.20 -4.41 22.72
N GLU A 15 -10.19 -3.49 22.76
CA GLU A 15 -11.17 -3.31 21.69
C GLU A 15 -10.51 -3.08 20.34
N GLY A 16 -9.44 -2.28 20.30
CA GLY A 16 -8.71 -1.97 19.05
C GLY A 16 -8.03 -3.21 18.48
N VAL A 17 -7.42 -4.05 19.33
CA VAL A 17 -6.75 -5.30 18.92
C VAL A 17 -7.76 -6.30 18.37
N VAL A 18 -8.88 -6.48 19.06
CA VAL A 18 -9.94 -7.40 18.64
C VAL A 18 -10.56 -6.95 17.32
N LEU A 19 -10.97 -5.70 17.23
CA LEU A 19 -11.58 -5.13 16.00
C LEU A 19 -10.61 -5.21 14.82
N PHE A 20 -9.34 -4.88 15.01
CA PHE A 20 -8.33 -4.99 13.96
C PHE A 20 -8.15 -6.44 13.49
N GLY A 21 -8.14 -7.40 14.42
CA GLY A 21 -8.10 -8.83 14.12
C GLY A 21 -9.31 -9.30 13.30
N ASP A 22 -10.51 -8.81 13.64
CA ASP A 22 -11.74 -9.12 12.89
C ASP A 22 -11.73 -8.53 11.48
N ILE A 23 -11.25 -7.30 11.32
CA ILE A 23 -11.05 -6.67 10.00
C ILE A 23 -10.07 -7.48 9.15
N LEU A 24 -8.91 -7.87 9.72
CA LEU A 24 -7.93 -8.70 9.01
C LEU A 24 -8.52 -10.04 8.58
N ARG A 25 -9.26 -10.70 9.46
CA ARG A 25 -9.93 -11.99 9.15
C ARG A 25 -10.95 -11.82 8.02
N LEU A 26 -11.75 -10.76 8.08
CA LEU A 26 -12.74 -10.44 7.04
C LEU A 26 -12.06 -10.23 5.69
N VAL A 27 -11.05 -9.35 5.63
CA VAL A 27 -10.31 -9.03 4.40
C VAL A 27 -9.64 -10.28 3.82
N ASN A 28 -8.98 -11.09 4.65
CA ASN A 28 -8.33 -12.33 4.19
C ASN A 28 -9.36 -13.32 3.65
N THR A 29 -10.49 -13.55 4.36
CA THR A 29 -11.50 -14.51 3.96
C THR A 29 -12.14 -14.15 2.61
N ILE A 30 -12.57 -12.90 2.45
CA ILE A 30 -13.17 -12.41 1.20
C ILE A 30 -12.12 -12.31 0.09
N GLY A 31 -10.94 -11.78 0.42
CA GLY A 31 -9.84 -11.60 -0.52
C GLY A 31 -9.34 -12.92 -1.12
N ASP A 32 -9.19 -13.96 -0.30
CA ASP A 32 -8.76 -15.29 -0.76
C ASP A 32 -9.76 -15.90 -1.76
N ARG A 33 -11.05 -15.80 -1.45
CA ARG A 33 -12.11 -16.31 -2.34
C ARG A 33 -12.15 -15.54 -3.66
N ALA A 34 -12.19 -14.22 -3.59
CA ALA A 34 -12.22 -13.36 -4.76
C ALA A 34 -10.95 -13.51 -5.63
N SER A 35 -9.77 -13.62 -5.01
CA SER A 35 -8.51 -13.85 -5.71
C SER A 35 -8.44 -15.21 -6.38
N ARG A 36 -9.05 -16.24 -5.78
CA ARG A 36 -9.09 -17.58 -6.38
C ARG A 36 -9.91 -17.59 -7.66
N VAL A 37 -11.17 -17.09 -7.63
CA VAL A 37 -12.03 -17.09 -8.82
C VAL A 37 -11.47 -16.22 -9.95
N MET A 38 -10.86 -15.10 -9.61
CA MET A 38 -10.17 -14.22 -10.54
C MET A 38 -8.96 -14.94 -11.20
N ARG A 39 -8.14 -15.61 -10.39
CA ARG A 39 -6.96 -16.32 -10.88
C ARG A 39 -7.35 -17.51 -11.80
N GLU A 40 -8.40 -18.24 -11.46
CA GLU A 40 -8.95 -19.31 -12.30
C GLU A 40 -9.43 -18.77 -13.64
N ALA A 41 -10.03 -17.58 -13.67
CA ALA A 41 -10.55 -16.96 -14.89
C ALA A 41 -9.47 -16.32 -15.78
N THR A 42 -8.39 -15.80 -15.21
CA THR A 42 -7.44 -14.92 -15.92
C THR A 42 -5.97 -15.29 -15.79
N GLY A 43 -5.61 -16.05 -14.77
CA GLY A 43 -4.22 -16.31 -14.39
C GLY A 43 -3.54 -15.15 -13.64
N LEU A 44 -4.19 -13.98 -13.49
CA LEU A 44 -3.64 -12.83 -12.78
C LEU A 44 -3.46 -13.12 -11.29
N THR A 45 -2.38 -12.64 -10.72
CA THR A 45 -2.21 -12.53 -9.26
C THR A 45 -3.01 -11.35 -8.71
N GLY A 46 -3.30 -11.35 -7.41
CA GLY A 46 -4.00 -10.24 -6.76
C GLY A 46 -3.30 -8.89 -6.96
N THR A 47 -1.96 -8.89 -6.90
CA THR A 47 -1.18 -7.65 -7.09
C THR A 47 -1.21 -7.15 -8.54
N GLU A 48 -1.18 -8.03 -9.53
CA GLU A 48 -1.34 -7.65 -10.95
C GLU A 48 -2.71 -7.08 -11.24
N PHE A 49 -3.75 -7.69 -10.68
CA PHE A 49 -5.10 -7.17 -10.74
C PHE A 49 -5.21 -5.77 -10.12
N GLU A 50 -4.66 -5.58 -8.91
CA GLU A 50 -4.66 -4.25 -8.25
C GLU A 50 -3.91 -3.20 -9.06
N VAL A 51 -2.78 -3.54 -9.68
CA VAL A 51 -2.05 -2.64 -10.60
C VAL A 51 -2.94 -2.20 -11.75
N LEU A 52 -3.55 -3.15 -12.47
CA LEU A 52 -4.44 -2.84 -13.60
C LEU A 52 -5.66 -2.03 -13.15
N LEU A 53 -6.26 -2.38 -12.00
CA LEU A 53 -7.42 -1.70 -11.44
C LEU A 53 -7.10 -0.26 -11.04
N ARG A 54 -5.94 -0.02 -10.41
CA ARG A 54 -5.49 1.34 -10.07
C ARG A 54 -5.28 2.17 -11.32
N LEU A 55 -4.55 1.65 -12.30
CA LEU A 55 -4.33 2.34 -13.57
C LEU A 55 -5.65 2.70 -14.26
N ALA A 56 -6.61 1.78 -14.32
CA ALA A 56 -7.93 2.03 -14.91
C ALA A 56 -8.76 3.11 -14.18
N ARG A 57 -8.44 3.40 -12.92
CA ARG A 57 -9.11 4.46 -12.12
C ARG A 57 -8.42 5.82 -12.23
N HIS A 58 -7.20 5.88 -12.77
CA HIS A 58 -6.51 7.14 -12.98
C HIS A 58 -7.08 7.91 -14.20
N PRO A 59 -7.02 9.26 -14.17
CA PRO A 59 -7.24 10.06 -15.37
C PRO A 59 -6.36 9.56 -16.51
N GLU A 60 -6.92 9.46 -17.71
CA GLU A 60 -6.22 8.95 -18.89
C GLU A 60 -5.66 7.51 -18.75
N ASN A 61 -6.10 6.75 -17.71
CA ASN A 61 -5.69 5.38 -17.40
C ASN A 61 -4.17 5.19 -17.22
N ARG A 62 -3.45 6.21 -16.76
CA ARG A 62 -1.99 6.16 -16.61
C ARG A 62 -1.49 6.89 -15.36
N THR A 63 -0.37 6.40 -14.81
CA THR A 63 0.34 7.02 -13.68
C THR A 63 1.81 6.57 -13.66
N THR A 64 2.63 7.22 -12.82
CA THR A 64 4.02 6.82 -12.65
C THR A 64 4.17 5.62 -11.72
N ASN A 65 5.30 4.89 -11.85
CA ASN A 65 5.63 3.78 -10.95
C ASN A 65 5.70 4.23 -9.48
N ALA A 66 6.26 5.41 -9.21
CA ALA A 66 6.38 5.94 -7.85
C ALA A 66 5.00 6.19 -7.21
N ARG A 67 4.08 6.82 -7.95
CA ARG A 67 2.73 7.08 -7.47
C ARG A 67 1.95 5.78 -7.24
N LEU A 68 2.07 4.84 -8.17
CA LEU A 68 1.43 3.54 -8.05
C LEU A 68 1.94 2.75 -6.84
N ALA A 69 3.25 2.76 -6.54
CA ALA A 69 3.83 2.15 -5.35
C ALA A 69 3.25 2.73 -4.05
N GLN A 70 3.12 4.05 -4.00
CA GLN A 70 2.52 4.75 -2.87
C GLN A 70 1.05 4.37 -2.68
N GLU A 71 0.26 4.32 -3.75
CA GLU A 71 -1.17 3.98 -3.69
C GLU A 71 -1.43 2.52 -3.31
N LEU A 72 -0.54 1.61 -3.72
CA LEU A 72 -0.60 0.20 -3.37
C LEU A 72 0.05 -0.12 -2.01
N SER A 73 0.72 0.86 -1.39
CA SER A 73 1.48 0.66 -0.15
C SER A 73 2.49 -0.49 -0.25
N VAL A 74 3.15 -0.61 -1.41
CA VAL A 74 4.17 -1.64 -1.67
C VAL A 74 5.54 -1.02 -1.84
N ASP A 75 6.58 -1.85 -1.61
CA ASP A 75 7.96 -1.47 -1.88
C ASP A 75 8.18 -1.15 -3.37
N SER A 76 8.84 -0.03 -3.64
CA SER A 76 9.07 0.45 -5.01
C SER A 76 9.93 -0.50 -5.87
N GLY A 77 10.88 -1.21 -5.23
CA GLY A 77 11.70 -2.20 -5.92
C GLY A 77 10.90 -3.44 -6.31
N GLY A 78 10.01 -3.89 -5.43
CA GLY A 78 9.07 -4.99 -5.69
C GLY A 78 8.11 -4.65 -6.83
N LEU A 79 7.51 -3.44 -6.78
CA LEU A 79 6.62 -2.98 -7.84
C LEU A 79 7.35 -2.85 -9.17
N THR A 80 8.58 -2.35 -9.20
CA THR A 80 9.36 -2.21 -10.44
C THR A 80 9.57 -3.55 -11.13
N ARG A 81 9.87 -4.60 -10.36
CA ARG A 81 10.01 -5.97 -10.89
C ARG A 81 8.69 -6.53 -11.40
N LEU A 82 7.60 -6.30 -10.67
CA LEU A 82 6.26 -6.71 -11.08
C LEU A 82 5.85 -6.04 -12.40
N VAL A 83 6.01 -4.72 -12.51
CA VAL A 83 5.69 -3.95 -13.70
C VAL A 83 6.52 -4.43 -14.90
N ALA A 84 7.81 -4.71 -14.74
CA ALA A 84 8.66 -5.24 -15.81
C ALA A 84 8.16 -6.62 -16.31
N ARG A 85 7.69 -7.49 -15.41
CA ARG A 85 7.07 -8.76 -15.78
C ARG A 85 5.76 -8.53 -16.54
N MET A 86 4.87 -7.69 -16.03
CA MET A 86 3.59 -7.37 -16.69
C MET A 86 3.79 -6.74 -18.08
N GLU A 87 4.84 -5.96 -18.26
CA GLU A 87 5.23 -5.40 -19.55
C GLU A 87 5.69 -6.52 -20.52
N THR A 88 6.52 -7.46 -20.05
CA THR A 88 6.94 -8.64 -20.82
C THR A 88 5.76 -9.50 -21.23
N GLU A 89 4.75 -9.64 -20.36
CA GLU A 89 3.51 -10.35 -20.62
C GLU A 89 2.53 -9.57 -21.52
N GLY A 90 2.88 -8.33 -21.87
CA GLY A 90 2.09 -7.46 -22.74
C GLY A 90 0.82 -6.92 -22.06
N LEU A 91 0.78 -6.86 -20.73
CA LEU A 91 -0.33 -6.30 -19.97
C LEU A 91 -0.21 -4.79 -19.78
N LEU A 92 1.02 -4.28 -19.73
CA LEU A 92 1.34 -2.88 -19.54
C LEU A 92 2.27 -2.37 -20.66
N ALA A 93 2.22 -1.06 -20.90
CA ALA A 93 3.18 -0.34 -21.71
C ALA A 93 3.74 0.84 -20.90
N ARG A 94 4.98 1.26 -21.27
CA ARG A 94 5.62 2.46 -20.70
C ARG A 94 5.70 3.54 -21.75
N HIS A 95 5.37 4.75 -21.34
CA HIS A 95 5.47 5.94 -22.18
C HIS A 95 6.30 7.02 -21.46
N PRO A 96 7.10 7.84 -22.17
CA PRO A 96 7.75 8.99 -21.57
C PRO A 96 6.72 9.95 -20.97
N HIS A 97 7.02 10.46 -19.77
CA HIS A 97 6.18 11.51 -19.18
C HIS A 97 6.36 12.83 -19.98
N PRO A 98 5.28 13.53 -20.36
CA PRO A 98 5.40 14.73 -21.20
C PRO A 98 6.22 15.85 -20.56
N ASP A 99 6.11 16.02 -19.23
CA ASP A 99 6.71 17.13 -18.51
C ASP A 99 7.96 16.73 -17.69
N ASP A 100 8.27 15.44 -17.58
CA ASP A 100 9.44 14.94 -16.84
C ASP A 100 10.15 13.82 -17.60
N ARG A 101 11.26 14.17 -18.25
CA ARG A 101 12.09 13.23 -19.04
C ARG A 101 12.68 12.06 -18.25
N ARG A 102 12.65 12.12 -16.92
CA ARG A 102 13.15 11.05 -16.03
C ARG A 102 12.06 10.09 -15.60
N ALA A 103 10.80 10.49 -15.77
CA ALA A 103 9.64 9.69 -15.38
C ALA A 103 9.06 8.92 -16.57
N MET A 104 8.55 7.73 -16.28
CA MET A 104 7.79 6.92 -17.23
C MET A 104 6.37 6.76 -16.72
N LEU A 105 5.42 6.93 -17.59
CA LEU A 105 4.01 6.61 -17.34
C LEU A 105 3.76 5.14 -17.68
N LEU A 106 3.02 4.48 -16.82
CA LEU A 106 2.51 3.13 -17.01
C LEU A 106 1.07 3.22 -17.52
N GLU A 107 0.75 2.44 -18.52
CA GLU A 107 -0.59 2.36 -19.11
C GLU A 107 -0.95 0.91 -19.41
N PRO A 108 -2.19 0.45 -19.13
CA PRO A 108 -2.65 -0.86 -19.55
C PRO A 108 -2.72 -0.93 -21.09
N THR A 109 -2.20 -2.00 -21.68
CA THR A 109 -2.41 -2.32 -23.10
C THR A 109 -3.88 -2.76 -23.33
N ASP A 110 -4.27 -2.97 -24.60
CA ASP A 110 -5.58 -3.56 -24.90
C ASP A 110 -5.74 -4.93 -24.25
N ARG A 111 -4.70 -5.75 -24.29
CA ARG A 111 -4.66 -7.04 -23.59
C ARG A 111 -4.81 -6.87 -22.07
N GLY A 112 -4.13 -5.88 -21.47
CA GLY A 112 -4.26 -5.58 -20.05
C GLY A 112 -5.67 -5.15 -19.68
N ARG A 113 -6.32 -4.34 -20.50
CA ARG A 113 -7.72 -3.93 -20.34
C ARG A 113 -8.70 -5.10 -20.45
N GLU A 114 -8.50 -5.97 -21.43
CA GLU A 114 -9.29 -7.19 -21.59
C GLU A 114 -9.14 -8.12 -20.38
N GLN A 115 -7.92 -8.36 -19.92
CA GLN A 115 -7.67 -9.19 -18.74
C GLN A 115 -8.29 -8.59 -17.47
N LEU A 116 -8.22 -7.26 -17.29
CA LEU A 116 -8.88 -6.59 -16.19
C LEU A 116 -10.41 -6.77 -16.24
N THR A 117 -11.02 -6.63 -17.43
CA THR A 117 -12.46 -6.84 -17.60
C THR A 117 -12.87 -8.25 -17.18
N ARG A 118 -12.19 -9.28 -17.69
CA ARG A 118 -12.44 -10.69 -17.33
C ARG A 118 -12.22 -10.94 -15.83
N ALA A 119 -11.19 -10.32 -15.24
CA ALA A 119 -10.93 -10.41 -13.81
C ALA A 119 -12.08 -9.79 -13.00
N LEU A 120 -12.59 -8.63 -13.42
CA LEU A 120 -13.73 -7.98 -12.76
C LEU A 120 -15.03 -8.77 -12.90
N GLU A 121 -15.29 -9.37 -14.04
CA GLU A 121 -16.45 -10.25 -14.27
C GLU A 121 -16.47 -11.45 -13.31
N ALA A 122 -15.32 -12.00 -12.96
CA ALA A 122 -15.20 -13.08 -11.98
C ALA A 122 -15.19 -12.56 -10.52
N HIS A 123 -14.51 -11.43 -10.28
CA HIS A 123 -14.26 -10.88 -8.93
C HIS A 123 -15.50 -10.22 -8.33
N VAL A 124 -16.23 -9.42 -9.12
CA VAL A 124 -17.34 -8.60 -8.62
C VAL A 124 -18.49 -9.43 -8.03
N PRO A 125 -18.97 -10.51 -8.69
CA PRO A 125 -20.03 -11.35 -8.11
C PRO A 125 -19.62 -11.96 -6.76
N GLN A 126 -18.36 -12.42 -6.64
CA GLN A 126 -17.85 -13.02 -5.40
C GLN A 126 -17.79 -12.00 -4.26
N VAL A 127 -17.24 -10.80 -4.50
CA VAL A 127 -17.20 -9.74 -3.50
C VAL A 127 -18.61 -9.26 -3.15
N THR A 128 -19.52 -9.20 -4.11
CA THR A 128 -20.92 -8.84 -3.87
C THR A 128 -21.59 -9.84 -2.93
N ALA A 129 -21.45 -11.14 -3.19
CA ALA A 129 -22.03 -12.20 -2.37
C ALA A 129 -21.46 -12.20 -0.95
N ASP A 130 -20.12 -12.09 -0.81
CA ASP A 130 -19.47 -12.22 0.48
C ASP A 130 -19.54 -10.94 1.33
N LEU A 131 -19.53 -9.75 0.71
CA LEU A 131 -19.47 -8.47 1.44
C LEU A 131 -20.78 -7.69 1.43
N LEU A 132 -21.47 -7.66 0.28
CA LEU A 132 -22.61 -6.75 0.14
C LEU A 132 -23.96 -7.42 0.42
N GLU A 133 -24.18 -8.66 -0.02
CA GLU A 133 -25.47 -9.35 0.18
C GLU A 133 -25.87 -9.52 1.64
N PRO A 134 -24.94 -9.81 2.59
CA PRO A 134 -25.28 -9.90 4.00
C PRO A 134 -25.79 -8.58 4.62
N LEU A 135 -25.59 -7.45 3.94
CA LEU A 135 -25.85 -6.11 4.45
C LEU A 135 -27.06 -5.47 3.76
N THR A 136 -27.89 -4.80 4.52
CA THR A 136 -28.93 -3.90 4.00
C THR A 136 -28.29 -2.70 3.29
N ARG A 137 -29.07 -1.97 2.48
CA ARG A 137 -28.60 -0.76 1.82
C ARG A 137 -28.05 0.29 2.79
N VAL A 138 -28.69 0.44 3.95
CA VAL A 138 -28.26 1.43 4.97
C VAL A 138 -26.92 1.00 5.58
N GLU A 139 -26.76 -0.28 5.93
CA GLU A 139 -25.52 -0.80 6.50
C GLU A 139 -24.34 -0.68 5.52
N ARG A 140 -24.56 -0.87 4.22
CA ARG A 140 -23.52 -0.64 3.18
C ARG A 140 -23.05 0.81 3.15
N LEU A 141 -23.97 1.77 3.30
CA LEU A 141 -23.63 3.20 3.35
C LEU A 141 -22.83 3.53 4.63
N ILE A 142 -23.27 3.02 5.78
CA ILE A 142 -22.59 3.20 7.06
C ILE A 142 -21.18 2.58 6.99
N LEU A 143 -21.06 1.35 6.50
CA LEU A 143 -19.76 0.68 6.37
C LEU A 143 -18.79 1.49 5.49
N ARG A 144 -19.26 1.98 4.34
CA ARG A 144 -18.45 2.83 3.47
C ARG A 144 -17.95 4.08 4.19
N GLU A 145 -18.82 4.74 4.93
CA GLU A 145 -18.47 5.97 5.66
C GLU A 145 -17.44 5.68 6.76
N LEU A 146 -17.65 4.62 7.54
CA LEU A 146 -16.72 4.22 8.61
C LEU A 146 -15.34 3.87 8.05
N VAL A 147 -15.27 3.08 6.97
CA VAL A 147 -14.02 2.74 6.30
C VAL A 147 -13.32 3.99 5.78
N SER A 148 -14.05 4.90 5.13
CA SER A 148 -13.48 6.16 4.62
C SER A 148 -12.92 7.04 5.74
N LYS A 149 -13.62 7.14 6.87
CA LYS A 149 -13.20 7.90 8.05
C LYS A 149 -11.91 7.33 8.65
N VAL A 150 -11.83 6.01 8.81
CA VAL A 150 -10.63 5.35 9.36
C VAL A 150 -9.43 5.51 8.42
N LEU A 151 -9.62 5.34 7.10
CA LEU A 151 -8.56 5.53 6.11
C LEU A 151 -8.04 6.98 6.09
N ALA A 152 -8.92 7.98 6.18
CA ALA A 152 -8.52 9.38 6.25
C ALA A 152 -7.70 9.69 7.52
N GLY A 153 -8.08 9.13 8.67
CA GLY A 153 -7.33 9.26 9.92
C GLY A 153 -5.93 8.63 9.85
N ALA A 154 -5.84 7.43 9.28
CA ALA A 154 -4.57 6.74 9.10
C ALA A 154 -3.61 7.48 8.14
N ALA A 155 -4.13 8.08 7.07
CA ALA A 155 -3.33 8.87 6.12
C ALA A 155 -2.79 10.17 6.78
N GLY A 156 -3.58 10.84 7.61
CA GLY A 156 -3.16 12.05 8.34
C GLY A 156 -2.06 11.78 9.38
N GLY A 157 -2.11 10.63 10.06
CA GLY A 157 -1.09 10.23 11.04
C GLY A 157 0.29 9.96 10.43
N SER A 158 0.34 9.47 9.20
CA SER A 158 1.60 9.18 8.50
C SER A 158 2.37 10.45 8.10
N GLN A 159 1.69 11.55 7.84
CA GLN A 159 2.33 12.84 7.52
C GLN A 159 2.90 13.54 8.75
N GLN A 160 2.28 13.40 9.91
CA GLN A 160 2.78 13.97 11.16
C GLN A 160 4.03 13.26 11.69
N ALA A 161 4.14 11.94 11.52
CA ALA A 161 5.31 11.17 11.91
C ALA A 161 6.56 11.50 11.05
N ALA A 162 6.37 11.83 9.77
CA ALA A 162 7.45 12.21 8.87
C ALA A 162 7.98 13.63 9.11
N SER A 163 7.15 14.54 9.65
CA SER A 163 7.56 15.92 9.95
C SER A 163 8.18 16.11 11.35
N GLY A 164 8.04 15.13 12.25
CA GLY A 164 8.58 15.16 13.61
C GLY A 164 10.04 14.71 13.78
N SER A 165 10.67 14.11 12.77
CA SER A 165 12.03 13.56 12.88
C SER A 165 13.16 14.46 12.35
N CYS A 166 12.88 15.74 12.01
CA CYS A 166 13.88 16.64 11.40
C CYS A 166 14.37 17.79 12.32
N THR A 167 14.23 17.68 13.67
CA THR A 167 14.76 18.70 14.58
C THR A 167 15.47 18.11 15.80
N ALA A 168 16.48 17.27 15.57
CA ALA A 168 17.46 16.93 16.60
C ALA A 168 18.80 16.52 15.98
N GLN A 169 19.53 17.45 15.37
CA GLN A 169 20.99 17.36 15.28
C GLN A 169 21.59 18.71 14.86
N ALA A 170 21.80 19.60 15.82
CA ALA A 170 22.77 20.70 15.72
C ALA A 170 23.03 21.27 17.11
N ALA A 171 23.89 20.63 17.88
CA ALA A 171 24.66 21.30 18.93
C ALA A 171 25.90 20.46 19.22
N HIS A 172 27.01 20.78 18.54
CA HIS A 172 28.32 20.38 18.95
C HIS A 172 28.99 21.64 19.54
N PRO A 173 29.33 21.67 20.83
CA PRO A 173 30.12 22.76 21.36
C PRO A 173 31.62 22.47 21.13
N ASP A 174 32.32 23.54 20.78
CA ASP A 174 33.75 23.78 20.73
C ASP A 174 34.59 23.00 21.75
N SER A 175 35.74 22.57 21.30
CA SER A 175 36.90 22.27 22.16
C SER A 175 38.09 23.09 21.71
N PRO A 176 38.72 23.83 22.65
CA PRO A 176 39.87 24.66 22.33
C PRO A 176 41.19 23.91 22.37
N HIS A 177 42.12 24.49 21.65
CA HIS A 177 43.56 24.23 21.55
C HIS A 177 44.29 23.85 22.83
N ALA A 178 45.23 22.92 22.73
CA ALA A 178 46.50 23.00 23.44
C ALA A 178 47.62 22.65 22.48
N LYS A 179 48.48 23.63 22.25
CA LYS A 179 49.85 23.49 21.71
C LYS A 179 50.73 22.87 22.81
N GLU A 180 51.60 21.98 22.45
CA GLU A 180 52.93 21.96 23.05
C GLU A 180 53.97 21.39 22.08
N THR A 181 55.01 22.14 21.98
CA THR A 181 56.27 22.04 21.27
C THR A 181 57.25 21.14 21.99
N ASN A 182 58.13 20.54 21.25
CA ASN A 182 59.58 20.26 21.42
C ASN A 182 59.86 18.88 20.86
N GLY A 183 60.79 18.70 20.02
CA GLY A 183 62.18 19.17 19.97
C GLY A 183 63.05 17.96 19.86
N ASP A 184 63.75 17.97 18.84
CA ASP A 184 65.24 17.67 18.75
C ASP A 184 65.69 16.36 18.13
N THR A 185 66.51 16.59 17.16
CA THR A 185 67.47 15.81 16.37
C THR A 185 68.57 15.13 17.28
N PRO A 186 69.40 14.20 16.83
CA PRO A 186 70.16 14.22 15.55
C PRO A 186 69.87 13.09 14.58
#